data_006f2b541522727449cc83fd45daff80
#
_entry.id   006f2b541522727449cc83fd45daff80
#
_cell.length_a   1.000
_cell.length_b   1.000
_cell.length_c   1.000
_cell.angle_alpha   90.00
_cell.angle_beta   90.00
_cell.angle_gamma   90.00
#
_symmetry.space_group_name_H-M   'P 1'
#
loop_
_entity.id
_entity.type
_entity.pdbx_description
1 polymer ?
#
loop_
_entity_poly.entity_id
_entity_poly.type
_entity_poly.pdbx_seq_one_letter_code
_entity_poly.pdbx_strand_id
1 'polypeptide(L)'
;MDEYYKLGARFAKWRAVYSILSNQPSEQCIKANAHALARYAAIVQEAKMVPIVEPEVLMDGDHTIDKCYEVTSKVLIECFKELKINNVKLEGTVLKPNMILPGSSCKKKANTDEIAKKTLDCLKKTMPKEVPGVAFLSGGQSEVEATKNLNAINKINDTNFNFTFSYGR
;
A
#
# COMPACT_ATOMS: atom_id res chain seq x y z
N MET A 1 -14.33 -10.57 -15.08
CA MET A 1 -14.31 -10.93 -13.65
C MET A 1 -15.28 -12.05 -13.29
N ASP A 2 -16.47 -12.09 -13.87
CA ASP A 2 -17.49 -13.14 -13.59
C ASP A 2 -17.01 -14.55 -13.89
N GLU A 3 -16.23 -14.73 -14.94
CA GLU A 3 -15.63 -16.03 -15.27
C GLU A 3 -14.67 -16.51 -14.17
N TYR A 4 -13.83 -15.61 -13.66
CA TYR A 4 -12.93 -15.94 -12.57
C TYR A 4 -13.67 -16.28 -11.28
N TYR A 5 -14.77 -15.55 -10.99
CA TYR A 5 -15.62 -15.88 -9.86
C TYR A 5 -16.22 -17.27 -9.97
N LYS A 6 -16.73 -17.65 -11.16
CA LYS A 6 -17.26 -18.98 -11.44
C LYS A 6 -16.21 -20.08 -11.30
N LEU A 7 -14.95 -19.78 -11.61
CA LEU A 7 -13.80 -20.68 -11.41
C LEU A 7 -13.32 -20.76 -9.94
N GLY A 8 -13.95 -20.03 -9.03
CA GLY A 8 -13.64 -20.09 -7.60
C GLY A 8 -12.81 -18.91 -7.06
N ALA A 9 -12.42 -17.95 -7.89
CA ALA A 9 -11.74 -16.75 -7.41
C ALA A 9 -12.65 -15.92 -6.47
N ARG A 10 -12.08 -15.38 -5.40
CA ARG A 10 -12.81 -14.55 -4.42
C ARG A 10 -12.14 -13.20 -4.19
N PHE A 11 -10.93 -13.02 -4.67
CA PHE A 11 -10.22 -11.74 -4.67
C PHE A 11 -9.43 -11.58 -5.96
N ALA A 12 -9.08 -10.33 -6.26
CA ALA A 12 -8.16 -9.99 -7.34
C ALA A 12 -7.16 -8.94 -6.83
N LYS A 13 -6.01 -8.82 -7.48
CA LYS A 13 -4.99 -7.86 -7.10
C LYS A 13 -4.51 -7.07 -8.33
N TRP A 14 -4.41 -5.74 -8.17
CA TRP A 14 -3.82 -4.86 -9.17
C TRP A 14 -2.78 -3.96 -8.52
N ARG A 15 -1.62 -3.79 -9.18
CA ARG A 15 -0.46 -3.05 -8.70
C ARG A 15 -0.22 -1.80 -9.54
N ALA A 16 -0.03 -0.66 -8.89
CA ALA A 16 0.55 0.54 -9.46
C ALA A 16 1.88 0.83 -8.76
N VAL A 17 2.90 1.23 -9.51
CA VAL A 17 4.24 1.49 -8.97
C VAL A 17 4.64 2.95 -9.16
N TYR A 18 5.32 3.49 -8.14
CA TYR A 18 5.79 4.86 -8.10
C TYR A 18 7.27 4.89 -7.72
N SER A 19 8.10 5.44 -8.60
CA SER A 19 9.53 5.68 -8.32
C SER A 19 9.73 7.04 -7.68
N ILE A 20 10.62 7.13 -6.70
CA ILE A 20 11.06 8.41 -6.13
C ILE A 20 12.33 8.85 -6.85
N LEU A 21 12.19 9.81 -7.76
CA LEU A 21 13.28 10.47 -8.48
C LEU A 21 13.18 11.99 -8.29
N SER A 22 14.10 12.77 -8.87
CA SER A 22 14.14 14.24 -8.71
C SER A 22 12.80 14.94 -8.99
N ASN A 23 12.06 14.49 -10.00
CA ASN A 23 10.76 15.05 -10.42
C ASN A 23 9.64 14.01 -10.43
N GLN A 24 9.78 12.91 -9.68
CA GLN A 24 8.80 11.83 -9.65
C GLN A 24 8.51 11.33 -8.24
N PRO A 25 7.30 10.80 -8.00
CA PRO A 25 6.20 10.74 -8.97
C PRO A 25 5.59 12.13 -9.20
N SER A 26 5.21 12.44 -10.45
CA SER A 26 4.46 13.67 -10.74
C SER A 26 3.02 13.55 -10.20
N GLU A 27 2.34 14.68 -9.99
CA GLU A 27 0.92 14.67 -9.60
C GLU A 27 0.05 13.93 -10.62
N GLN A 28 0.34 14.10 -11.91
CA GLN A 28 -0.36 13.38 -12.97
C GLN A 28 -0.17 11.87 -12.88
N CYS A 29 1.05 11.41 -12.58
CA CYS A 29 1.34 9.99 -12.36
C CYS A 29 0.52 9.44 -11.18
N ILE A 30 0.49 10.16 -10.05
CA ILE A 30 -0.27 9.76 -8.86
C ILE A 30 -1.77 9.67 -9.19
N LYS A 31 -2.35 10.69 -9.81
CA LYS A 31 -3.78 10.72 -10.17
C LYS A 31 -4.17 9.62 -11.15
N ALA A 32 -3.41 9.45 -12.23
CA ALA A 32 -3.71 8.44 -13.25
C ALA A 32 -3.69 7.02 -12.69
N ASN A 33 -2.68 6.70 -11.87
CA ASN A 33 -2.58 5.38 -11.24
C ASN A 33 -3.65 5.17 -10.15
N ALA A 34 -3.95 6.18 -9.34
CA ALA A 34 -5.02 6.11 -8.34
C ALA A 34 -6.38 5.86 -9.00
N HIS A 35 -6.66 6.56 -10.12
CA HIS A 35 -7.88 6.35 -10.90
C HIS A 35 -7.96 4.93 -11.49
N ALA A 36 -6.85 4.41 -12.04
CA ALA A 36 -6.80 3.04 -12.56
C ALA A 36 -7.05 2.00 -11.48
N LEU A 37 -6.44 2.16 -10.29
CA LEU A 37 -6.67 1.29 -9.14
C LEU A 37 -8.13 1.33 -8.66
N ALA A 38 -8.74 2.52 -8.65
CA ALA A 38 -10.13 2.67 -8.22
C ALA A 38 -11.13 2.04 -9.20
N ARG A 39 -10.93 2.24 -10.50
CA ARG A 39 -11.75 1.57 -11.54
C ARG A 39 -11.64 0.07 -11.46
N TYR A 40 -10.42 -0.45 -11.32
CA TYR A 40 -10.19 -1.87 -11.11
C TYR A 40 -10.96 -2.38 -9.89
N ALA A 41 -10.86 -1.69 -8.74
CA ALA A 41 -11.52 -2.10 -7.51
C ALA A 41 -13.04 -2.14 -7.64
N ALA A 42 -13.66 -1.14 -8.31
CA ALA A 42 -15.09 -1.11 -8.59
C ALA A 42 -15.53 -2.33 -9.42
N ILE A 43 -14.82 -2.64 -10.52
CA ILE A 43 -15.12 -3.78 -11.39
C ILE A 43 -14.99 -5.11 -10.63
N VAL A 44 -14.03 -5.23 -9.71
CA VAL A 44 -13.85 -6.44 -8.89
C VAL A 44 -15.02 -6.61 -7.92
N GLN A 45 -15.48 -5.53 -7.30
CA GLN A 45 -16.63 -5.59 -6.38
C GLN A 45 -17.96 -5.86 -7.10
N GLU A 46 -18.17 -5.34 -8.31
CA GLU A 46 -19.31 -5.72 -9.15
C GLU A 46 -19.37 -7.24 -9.39
N ALA A 47 -18.22 -7.88 -9.55
CA ALA A 47 -18.10 -9.34 -9.69
C ALA A 47 -18.13 -10.09 -8.34
N LYS A 48 -18.51 -9.45 -7.24
CA LYS A 48 -18.61 -10.03 -5.88
C LYS A 48 -17.29 -10.60 -5.37
N MET A 49 -16.16 -10.00 -5.76
CA MET A 49 -14.82 -10.32 -5.29
C MET A 49 -14.22 -9.17 -4.48
N VAL A 50 -13.21 -9.48 -3.67
CA VAL A 50 -12.48 -8.49 -2.88
C VAL A 50 -11.33 -7.91 -3.69
N PRO A 51 -11.26 -6.60 -3.93
CA PRO A 51 -10.10 -5.97 -4.53
C PRO A 51 -8.97 -5.82 -3.50
N ILE A 52 -7.79 -6.33 -3.85
CA ILE A 52 -6.54 -6.01 -3.17
C ILE A 52 -5.89 -4.88 -3.96
N VAL A 53 -5.89 -3.69 -3.38
CA VAL A 53 -5.41 -2.44 -4.00
C VAL A 53 -3.95 -2.25 -3.61
N GLU A 54 -3.03 -2.28 -4.60
CA GLU A 54 -1.58 -2.26 -4.37
C GLU A 54 -0.91 -0.99 -4.95
N PRO A 55 -0.99 0.16 -4.26
CA PRO A 55 -0.21 1.35 -4.59
C PRO A 55 1.17 1.23 -3.96
N GLU A 56 2.19 0.86 -4.73
CA GLU A 56 3.54 0.63 -4.23
C GLU A 56 4.49 1.76 -4.56
N VAL A 57 5.07 2.38 -3.54
CA VAL A 57 6.22 3.27 -3.68
C VAL A 57 7.49 2.42 -3.56
N LEU A 58 8.31 2.42 -4.62
CA LEU A 58 9.52 1.61 -4.71
C LEU A 58 10.59 2.12 -3.75
N MET A 59 11.36 1.18 -3.18
CA MET A 59 12.53 1.51 -2.39
C MET A 59 13.82 1.65 -3.22
N ASP A 60 13.71 1.55 -4.56
CA ASP A 60 14.85 1.80 -5.44
C ASP A 60 15.26 3.27 -5.36
N GLY A 61 16.57 3.52 -5.24
CA GLY A 61 17.11 4.86 -5.13
C GLY A 61 17.74 5.20 -3.79
N ASP A 62 18.04 6.48 -3.58
CA ASP A 62 18.78 7.00 -2.42
C ASP A 62 17.95 7.90 -1.51
N HIS A 63 16.63 7.92 -1.70
CA HIS A 63 15.72 8.76 -0.93
C HIS A 63 15.70 8.39 0.56
N THR A 64 15.46 9.41 1.39
CA THR A 64 15.32 9.21 2.82
C THR A 64 14.00 8.56 3.20
N ILE A 65 13.92 8.00 4.40
CA ILE A 65 12.67 7.47 4.96
C ILE A 65 11.58 8.54 5.05
N ASP A 66 11.95 9.81 5.31
CA ASP A 66 11.00 10.93 5.34
C ASP A 66 10.44 11.22 3.95
N LYS A 67 11.26 11.10 2.92
CA LYS A 67 10.78 11.26 1.54
C LYS A 67 9.85 10.13 1.12
N CYS A 68 10.16 8.90 1.50
CA CYS A 68 9.25 7.76 1.30
C CYS A 68 7.92 7.99 2.02
N TYR A 69 7.95 8.48 3.25
CA TYR A 69 6.74 8.84 4.01
C TYR A 69 5.89 9.89 3.29
N GLU A 70 6.51 10.98 2.83
CA GLU A 70 5.82 12.06 2.11
C GLU A 70 5.12 11.52 0.85
N VAL A 71 5.86 10.78 0.01
CA VAL A 71 5.35 10.28 -1.26
C VAL A 71 4.27 9.23 -1.03
N THR A 72 4.48 8.27 -0.12
CA THR A 72 3.48 7.25 0.20
C THR A 72 2.20 7.89 0.74
N SER A 73 2.31 8.91 1.59
CA SER A 73 1.13 9.62 2.10
C SER A 73 0.33 10.28 0.97
N LYS A 74 0.99 10.96 0.04
CA LYS A 74 0.32 11.57 -1.14
C LYS A 74 -0.38 10.53 -2.01
N VAL A 75 0.31 9.41 -2.28
CA VAL A 75 -0.22 8.31 -3.08
C VAL A 75 -1.46 7.69 -2.42
N LEU A 76 -1.41 7.41 -1.12
CA LEU A 76 -2.53 6.79 -0.39
C LEU A 76 -3.73 7.74 -0.30
N ILE A 77 -3.51 9.03 -0.02
CA ILE A 77 -4.58 10.04 0.03
C ILE A 77 -5.33 10.09 -1.31
N GLU A 78 -4.61 10.20 -2.43
CA GLU A 78 -5.24 10.25 -3.75
C GLU A 78 -5.90 8.92 -4.10
N CYS A 79 -5.30 7.78 -3.75
CA CYS A 79 -5.87 6.46 -3.97
C CYS A 79 -7.22 6.31 -3.26
N PHE A 80 -7.32 6.65 -1.97
CA PHE A 80 -8.58 6.57 -1.23
C PHE A 80 -9.62 7.58 -1.70
N LYS A 81 -9.20 8.76 -2.15
CA LYS A 81 -10.09 9.73 -2.78
C LYS A 81 -10.72 9.16 -4.05
N GLU A 82 -9.91 8.57 -4.94
CA GLU A 82 -10.39 7.94 -6.18
C GLU A 82 -11.27 6.71 -5.91
N LEU A 83 -10.94 5.89 -4.92
CA LEU A 83 -11.80 4.77 -4.51
C LEU A 83 -13.20 5.24 -4.10
N LYS A 84 -13.30 6.34 -3.34
CA LYS A 84 -14.58 6.94 -2.95
C LYS A 84 -15.34 7.52 -4.15
N ILE A 85 -14.66 8.22 -5.06
CA ILE A 85 -15.25 8.78 -6.30
C ILE A 85 -15.85 7.67 -7.17
N ASN A 86 -15.20 6.50 -7.21
CA ASN A 86 -15.67 5.34 -7.97
C ASN A 86 -16.65 4.45 -7.17
N ASN A 87 -17.19 4.93 -6.04
CA ASN A 87 -18.16 4.23 -5.19
C ASN A 87 -17.70 2.86 -4.70
N VAL A 88 -16.38 2.67 -4.52
CA VAL A 88 -15.84 1.44 -3.95
C VAL A 88 -16.18 1.36 -2.47
N LYS A 89 -16.74 0.24 -2.03
CA LYS A 89 -17.02 -0.05 -0.62
C LYS A 89 -15.71 -0.39 0.08
N LEU A 90 -15.22 0.53 0.92
CA LEU A 90 -13.91 0.42 1.55
C LEU A 90 -13.83 -0.76 2.54
N GLU A 91 -14.93 -1.08 3.22
CA GLU A 91 -15.06 -2.25 4.10
C GLU A 91 -14.90 -3.60 3.38
N GLY A 92 -15.04 -3.60 2.06
CA GLY A 92 -14.83 -4.75 1.19
C GLY A 92 -13.49 -4.73 0.43
N THR A 93 -12.51 -3.98 0.90
CA THR A 93 -11.17 -3.87 0.25
C THR A 93 -10.05 -4.36 1.17
N VAL A 94 -8.92 -4.73 0.57
CA VAL A 94 -7.65 -4.93 1.27
C VAL A 94 -6.62 -3.99 0.66
N LEU A 95 -5.95 -3.20 1.50
CA LEU A 95 -4.82 -2.38 1.07
C LEU A 95 -3.54 -3.23 1.07
N LYS A 96 -2.75 -3.15 -0.02
CA LYS A 96 -1.43 -3.77 -0.09
C LYS A 96 -0.35 -2.71 -0.36
N PRO A 97 0.11 -1.98 0.67
CA PRO A 97 1.09 -0.92 0.53
C PRO A 97 2.51 -1.42 0.79
N ASN A 98 3.50 -0.58 0.45
CA ASN A 98 4.85 -0.68 0.99
C ASN A 98 4.87 -0.27 2.48
N MET A 99 5.86 -0.75 3.20
CA MET A 99 6.29 -0.14 4.47
C MET A 99 7.07 1.14 4.18
N ILE A 100 7.15 2.06 5.14
CA ILE A 100 7.92 3.29 4.99
C ILE A 100 9.40 2.99 5.23
N LEU A 101 10.17 3.01 4.15
CA LEU A 101 11.59 2.61 4.12
C LEU A 101 12.46 3.68 3.47
N PRO A 102 13.72 3.82 3.88
CA PRO A 102 14.69 4.56 3.07
C PRO A 102 14.98 3.80 1.78
N GLY A 103 15.40 4.51 0.75
CA GLY A 103 15.85 3.91 -0.50
C GLY A 103 16.99 2.90 -0.28
N SER A 104 17.07 1.88 -1.14
CA SER A 104 18.07 0.81 -1.03
C SER A 104 19.52 1.33 -1.07
N SER A 105 19.76 2.41 -1.80
CA SER A 105 21.06 3.09 -1.90
C SER A 105 21.22 4.26 -0.91
N CYS A 106 20.23 4.52 -0.05
CA CYS A 106 20.32 5.59 0.94
C CYS A 106 21.42 5.29 1.96
N LYS A 107 22.32 6.27 2.19
CA LYS A 107 23.41 6.14 3.17
C LYS A 107 22.89 6.03 4.60
N LYS A 108 21.82 6.76 4.91
CA LYS A 108 21.18 6.73 6.23
C LYS A 108 20.16 5.61 6.27
N LYS A 109 20.52 4.52 6.92
CA LYS A 109 19.59 3.39 7.15
C LYS A 109 18.67 3.71 8.32
N ALA A 110 17.46 3.14 8.29
CA ALA A 110 16.50 3.21 9.38
C ALA A 110 16.49 1.87 10.14
N ASN A 111 16.26 1.92 11.44
CA ASN A 111 16.05 0.72 12.24
C ASN A 111 14.58 0.26 12.21
N THR A 112 14.33 -0.94 12.69
CA THR A 112 13.00 -1.56 12.72
C THR A 112 11.96 -0.70 13.47
N ASP A 113 12.34 -0.08 14.57
CA ASP A 113 11.41 0.75 15.37
C ASP A 113 11.02 2.04 14.63
N GLU A 114 11.97 2.68 13.95
CA GLU A 114 11.70 3.85 13.11
C GLU A 114 10.78 3.51 11.94
N ILE A 115 11.05 2.40 11.25
CA ILE A 115 10.23 1.89 10.16
C ILE A 115 8.80 1.62 10.65
N ALA A 116 8.67 0.91 11.78
CA ALA A 116 7.36 0.57 12.33
C ALA A 116 6.55 1.82 12.70
N LYS A 117 7.16 2.77 13.43
CA LYS A 117 6.50 4.02 13.83
C LYS A 117 6.07 4.84 12.64
N LYS A 118 6.95 5.06 11.64
CA LYS A 118 6.62 5.84 10.45
C LYS A 118 5.57 5.17 9.57
N THR A 119 5.62 3.85 9.45
CA THR A 119 4.62 3.09 8.69
C THR A 119 3.25 3.19 9.34
N LEU A 120 3.15 2.95 10.65
CA LEU A 120 1.89 3.05 11.37
C LEU A 120 1.33 4.47 11.34
N ASP A 121 2.17 5.49 11.58
CA ASP A 121 1.75 6.90 11.53
C ASP A 121 1.23 7.30 10.13
N CYS A 122 1.91 6.88 9.07
CA CYS A 122 1.45 7.11 7.70
C CYS A 122 0.05 6.52 7.47
N LEU A 123 -0.16 5.27 7.84
CA LEU A 123 -1.44 4.60 7.66
C LEU A 123 -2.55 5.21 8.53
N LYS A 124 -2.27 5.58 9.77
CA LYS A 124 -3.22 6.28 10.66
C LYS A 124 -3.71 7.60 10.08
N LYS A 125 -2.84 8.33 9.36
CA LYS A 125 -3.16 9.62 8.75
C LYS A 125 -3.87 9.51 7.40
N THR A 126 -3.64 8.45 6.68
CA THR A 126 -4.06 8.37 5.27
C THR A 126 -5.15 7.35 5.01
N MET A 127 -5.23 6.29 5.80
CA MET A 127 -6.17 5.18 5.55
C MET A 127 -7.49 5.41 6.28
N PRO A 128 -8.63 5.34 5.57
CA PRO A 128 -9.96 5.37 6.19
C PRO A 128 -10.17 4.19 7.15
N LYS A 129 -10.90 4.44 8.24
CA LYS A 129 -11.16 3.43 9.28
C LYS A 129 -12.01 2.24 8.80
N GLU A 130 -12.73 2.43 7.71
CA GLU A 130 -13.58 1.43 7.08
C GLU A 130 -12.78 0.30 6.41
N VAL A 131 -11.50 0.54 6.08
CA VAL A 131 -10.63 -0.49 5.47
C VAL A 131 -10.23 -1.50 6.55
N PRO A 132 -10.62 -2.78 6.44
CA PRO A 132 -10.46 -3.73 7.54
C PRO A 132 -9.04 -4.26 7.69
N GLY A 133 -8.24 -4.24 6.62
CA GLY A 133 -6.95 -4.91 6.65
C GLY A 133 -5.92 -4.40 5.65
N VAL A 134 -4.68 -4.59 6.04
CA VAL A 134 -3.48 -4.25 5.28
C VAL A 134 -2.62 -5.49 5.14
N ALA A 135 -2.31 -5.85 3.90
CA ALA A 135 -1.40 -6.95 3.57
C ALA A 135 -0.13 -6.37 2.94
N PHE A 136 0.90 -6.09 3.74
CA PHE A 136 2.12 -5.46 3.25
C PHE A 136 2.82 -6.28 2.16
N LEU A 137 3.35 -5.59 1.15
CA LEU A 137 4.33 -6.17 0.24
C LEU A 137 5.73 -6.17 0.89
N SER A 138 6.64 -7.00 0.38
CA SER A 138 8.02 -7.06 0.90
C SER A 138 8.87 -5.87 0.42
N GLY A 139 8.63 -5.36 -0.78
CA GLY A 139 9.23 -4.13 -1.32
C GLY A 139 10.75 -4.13 -1.38
N GLY A 140 11.37 -5.25 -1.79
CA GLY A 140 12.81 -5.38 -1.87
C GLY A 140 13.52 -5.67 -0.54
N GLN A 141 12.82 -5.72 0.58
CA GLN A 141 13.35 -6.21 1.86
C GLN A 141 13.64 -7.73 1.78
N SER A 142 14.64 -8.20 2.51
CA SER A 142 14.80 -9.62 2.74
C SER A 142 13.62 -10.20 3.52
N GLU A 143 13.43 -11.51 3.49
CA GLU A 143 12.36 -12.20 4.23
C GLU A 143 12.41 -11.89 5.73
N VAL A 144 13.62 -11.90 6.27
CA VAL A 144 13.88 -11.65 7.69
C VAL A 144 13.55 -10.19 8.04
N GLU A 145 13.99 -9.23 7.25
CA GLU A 145 13.71 -7.81 7.47
C GLU A 145 12.22 -7.50 7.37
N ALA A 146 11.56 -7.96 6.31
CA ALA A 146 10.12 -7.76 6.14
C ALA A 146 9.31 -8.34 7.30
N THR A 147 9.68 -9.52 7.77
CA THR A 147 9.02 -10.18 8.92
C THR A 147 9.29 -9.46 10.24
N LYS A 148 10.53 -9.01 10.48
CA LYS A 148 10.87 -8.21 11.66
C LYS A 148 10.10 -6.88 11.70
N ASN A 149 10.05 -6.18 10.58
CA ASN A 149 9.35 -4.91 10.47
C ASN A 149 7.84 -5.09 10.66
N LEU A 150 7.23 -6.11 10.04
CA LEU A 150 5.82 -6.44 10.26
C LEU A 150 5.51 -6.75 11.73
N ASN A 151 6.35 -7.55 12.37
CA ASN A 151 6.21 -7.87 13.80
C ASN A 151 6.29 -6.60 14.66
N ALA A 152 7.21 -5.68 14.36
CA ALA A 152 7.34 -4.42 15.08
C ALA A 152 6.10 -3.51 14.87
N ILE A 153 5.56 -3.43 13.66
CA ILE A 153 4.32 -2.70 13.37
C ILE A 153 3.17 -3.28 14.21
N ASN A 154 3.02 -4.61 14.22
CA ASN A 154 1.95 -5.26 15.00
C ASN A 154 2.10 -5.03 16.51
N LYS A 155 3.33 -5.01 17.04
CA LYS A 155 3.58 -4.75 18.47
C LYS A 155 3.15 -3.36 18.94
N ILE A 156 3.25 -2.36 18.06
CA ILE A 156 2.87 -0.98 18.39
C ILE A 156 1.50 -0.58 17.84
N ASN A 157 0.79 -1.50 17.20
CA ASN A 157 -0.51 -1.23 16.61
C ASN A 157 -1.54 -0.92 17.70
N ASP A 158 -1.98 0.32 17.72
CA ASP A 158 -3.03 0.88 18.58
C ASP A 158 -4.34 1.16 17.81
N THR A 159 -4.48 0.57 16.63
CA THR A 159 -5.64 0.75 15.73
C THR A 159 -6.47 -0.53 15.64
N ASN A 160 -7.62 -0.43 14.96
CA ASN A 160 -8.46 -1.59 14.63
C ASN A 160 -8.03 -2.26 13.32
N PHE A 161 -6.93 -1.83 12.68
CA PHE A 161 -6.46 -2.41 11.43
C PHE A 161 -5.78 -3.76 11.68
N ASN A 162 -6.07 -4.72 10.82
CA ASN A 162 -5.39 -6.00 10.82
C ASN A 162 -4.19 -5.94 9.87
N PHE A 163 -2.99 -6.09 10.39
CA PHE A 163 -1.76 -6.09 9.60
C PHE A 163 -1.24 -7.51 9.38
N THR A 164 -1.07 -7.84 8.11
CA THR A 164 -0.51 -9.11 7.65
C THR A 164 0.41 -8.87 6.45
N PHE A 165 0.77 -9.91 5.73
CA PHE A 165 1.66 -9.84 4.59
C PHE A 165 1.06 -10.51 3.35
N SER A 166 1.52 -10.04 2.19
CA SER A 166 1.30 -10.68 0.90
C SER A 166 2.61 -10.57 0.10
N TYR A 167 3.60 -11.38 0.50
CA TYR A 167 4.91 -11.39 -0.16
C TYR A 167 4.84 -12.26 -1.41
N GLY A 168 5.16 -11.66 -2.57
CA GLY A 168 5.28 -12.39 -3.83
C GLY A 168 6.71 -12.93 -4.00
N ARG A 169 6.84 -14.24 -4.05
CA ARG A 169 8.11 -14.91 -4.30
C ARG A 169 7.92 -16.15 -5.15
#